data_6e62e8176ccc319707fd56b0867e1782
#
_entry.id   6e62e8176ccc319707fd56b0867e1782
#
_cell.length_a   1.000
_cell.length_b   1.000
_cell.length_c   1.000
_cell.angle_alpha   90.00
_cell.angle_beta   90.00
_cell.angle_gamma   90.00
#
_symmetry.space_group_name_H-M   'P 1'
#
loop_
_entity.id
_entity.type
_entity.pdbx_description
1 polymer ?
#
loop_
_entity_poly.entity_id
_entity_poly.type
_entity_poly.pdbx_seq_one_letter_code
_entity_poly.pdbx_strand_id
1 'polypeptide(L)'
;MSFFLNTTVCGFTLYQILAYFLVYSCLGWCLEVVYAAATTGQIVNRGFLNGPVCPIYGFGMVIVLFVLTPFEHSTLALYIGGVILPSTLELVGGWALYKLYHTRWWDYSDKPFNIGGYICLEFSLLWGVGTLVMMKAIHPTIAGLVELVPPFIGFLLMCFLYAVYAADVVVTAVAASDLARELDALENVADSIHAVSDAMTEILGTTAMEADQKLDENRLQFKLAAAEARDAAAQLSPKEAAAAMRRKADEAREAARRASEISRLNAAEAAKAVKLAAKGTAERTAELLQLEQLAEELAVRSEELRERTRRTAHFGKGRMLRAYPRLRHGTKQLTLDELRERLKYEHKHSA
;
A
#
# COMPACT_ATOMS: atom_id res chain seq x y z
N MET A 1 4.48 -24.88 -41.85
CA MET A 1 3.26 -24.28 -42.43
C MET A 1 2.09 -25.27 -42.48
N SER A 2 2.24 -26.46 -43.08
CA SER A 2 1.17 -27.47 -43.09
C SER A 2 0.63 -27.87 -41.70
N PHE A 3 1.50 -27.96 -40.70
CA PHE A 3 1.10 -28.22 -39.32
C PHE A 3 0.10 -27.17 -38.79
N PHE A 4 0.37 -25.87 -38.98
CA PHE A 4 -0.50 -24.79 -38.49
C PHE A 4 -1.85 -24.70 -39.21
N LEU A 5 -1.93 -25.14 -40.46
CA LEU A 5 -3.14 -25.14 -41.28
C LEU A 5 -4.00 -26.39 -41.04
N ASN A 6 -3.38 -27.52 -40.74
CA ASN A 6 -4.06 -28.81 -40.63
C ASN A 6 -4.39 -29.25 -39.18
N THR A 7 -3.69 -28.67 -38.21
CA THR A 7 -3.99 -28.96 -36.78
C THR A 7 -5.21 -28.17 -36.35
N THR A 8 -6.27 -28.87 -35.94
CA THR A 8 -7.50 -28.26 -35.43
C THR A 8 -7.67 -28.53 -33.94
N VAL A 9 -8.11 -27.52 -33.21
CA VAL A 9 -8.46 -27.59 -31.78
C VAL A 9 -9.83 -26.94 -31.61
N CYS A 10 -10.79 -27.65 -31.05
CA CYS A 10 -12.18 -27.17 -30.85
C CYS A 10 -12.81 -26.60 -32.13
N GLY A 11 -12.52 -27.19 -33.29
CA GLY A 11 -13.09 -26.76 -34.59
C GLY A 11 -12.36 -25.64 -35.30
N PHE A 12 -11.34 -25.03 -34.72
CA PHE A 12 -10.51 -23.98 -35.29
C PHE A 12 -9.11 -24.49 -35.64
N THR A 13 -8.56 -24.05 -36.75
CA THR A 13 -7.15 -24.34 -37.08
C THR A 13 -6.22 -23.56 -36.14
N LEU A 14 -5.03 -24.08 -35.93
CA LEU A 14 -4.03 -23.39 -35.11
C LEU A 14 -3.72 -21.97 -35.67
N TYR A 15 -3.74 -21.82 -36.97
CA TYR A 15 -3.63 -20.54 -37.66
C TYR A 15 -4.74 -19.54 -37.21
N GLN A 16 -5.99 -19.97 -37.25
CA GLN A 16 -7.15 -19.16 -36.85
C GLN A 16 -7.05 -18.77 -35.38
N ILE A 17 -6.69 -19.71 -34.48
CA ILE A 17 -6.55 -19.48 -33.04
C ILE A 17 -5.51 -18.39 -32.78
N LEU A 18 -4.33 -18.49 -33.41
CA LEU A 18 -3.26 -17.52 -33.24
C LEU A 18 -3.64 -16.16 -33.85
N ALA A 19 -4.27 -16.14 -35.02
CA ALA A 19 -4.73 -14.90 -35.64
C ALA A 19 -5.80 -14.21 -34.78
N TYR A 20 -6.80 -14.95 -34.28
CA TYR A 20 -7.84 -14.41 -33.40
C TYR A 20 -7.25 -13.86 -32.09
N PHE A 21 -6.31 -14.60 -31.47
CA PHE A 21 -5.63 -14.11 -30.28
C PHE A 21 -5.00 -12.73 -30.48
N LEU A 22 -4.25 -12.52 -31.55
CA LEU A 22 -3.61 -11.23 -31.84
C LEU A 22 -4.63 -10.14 -32.15
N VAL A 23 -5.61 -10.43 -33.02
CA VAL A 23 -6.63 -9.46 -33.39
C VAL A 23 -7.44 -9.02 -32.18
N TYR A 24 -7.90 -9.95 -31.34
CA TYR A 24 -8.70 -9.62 -30.16
C TYR A 24 -7.87 -8.98 -29.06
N SER A 25 -6.58 -9.30 -28.95
CA SER A 25 -5.67 -8.57 -28.05
C SER A 25 -5.54 -7.11 -28.47
N CYS A 26 -5.48 -6.84 -29.77
CA CYS A 26 -5.40 -5.48 -30.31
C CYS A 26 -6.73 -4.71 -30.13
N LEU A 27 -7.87 -5.35 -30.43
CA LEU A 27 -9.20 -4.76 -30.22
C LEU A 27 -9.47 -4.47 -28.73
N GLY A 28 -9.05 -5.37 -27.84
CA GLY A 28 -9.11 -5.16 -26.40
C GLY A 28 -8.28 -3.97 -25.94
N TRP A 29 -7.09 -3.80 -26.51
CA TRP A 29 -6.28 -2.61 -26.25
C TRP A 29 -6.98 -1.32 -26.73
N CYS A 30 -7.59 -1.33 -27.90
CA CYS A 30 -8.39 -0.19 -28.38
C CYS A 30 -9.53 0.14 -27.39
N LEU A 31 -10.23 -0.88 -26.89
CA LEU A 31 -11.30 -0.71 -25.91
C LEU A 31 -10.78 -0.05 -24.62
N GLU A 32 -9.64 -0.50 -24.08
CA GLU A 32 -9.01 0.07 -22.89
C GLU A 32 -8.59 1.54 -23.09
N VAL A 33 -8.05 1.89 -24.25
CA VAL A 33 -7.69 3.28 -24.57
C VAL A 33 -8.92 4.16 -24.67
N VAL A 34 -10.00 3.69 -25.32
CA VAL A 34 -11.27 4.40 -25.40
C VAL A 34 -11.89 4.58 -24.01
N TYR A 35 -11.90 3.53 -23.20
CA TYR A 35 -12.39 3.59 -21.82
C TYR A 35 -11.59 4.61 -20.98
N ALA A 36 -10.26 4.61 -21.09
CA ALA A 36 -9.42 5.59 -20.42
C ALA A 36 -9.73 7.02 -20.87
N ALA A 37 -9.84 7.24 -22.18
CA ALA A 37 -10.17 8.54 -22.72
C ALA A 37 -11.54 9.04 -22.23
N ALA A 38 -12.54 8.16 -22.16
CA ALA A 38 -13.88 8.50 -21.69
C ALA A 38 -13.93 8.80 -20.19
N THR A 39 -13.12 8.10 -19.37
CA THR A 39 -13.18 8.23 -17.90
C THR A 39 -12.20 9.24 -17.32
N THR A 40 -11.06 9.47 -17.98
CA THR A 40 -9.99 10.37 -17.48
C THR A 40 -9.75 11.59 -18.34
N GLY A 41 -10.35 11.67 -19.52
CA GLY A 41 -10.09 12.72 -20.51
C GLY A 41 -8.71 12.63 -21.18
N GLN A 42 -7.95 11.55 -20.95
CA GLN A 42 -6.59 11.39 -21.46
C GLN A 42 -6.46 10.12 -22.29
N ILE A 43 -5.78 10.22 -23.42
CA ILE A 43 -5.42 9.05 -24.24
C ILE A 43 -4.14 8.44 -23.65
N VAL A 44 -4.29 7.34 -22.92
CA VAL A 44 -3.17 6.60 -22.31
C VAL A 44 -3.19 5.14 -22.74
N ASN A 45 -2.02 4.54 -22.95
CA ASN A 45 -1.92 3.10 -23.16
C ASN A 45 -2.17 2.38 -21.83
N ARG A 46 -3.37 1.83 -21.63
CA ARG A 46 -3.76 1.02 -20.46
C ARG A 46 -3.47 -0.47 -20.62
N GLY A 47 -2.94 -0.92 -21.74
CA GLY A 47 -2.48 -2.29 -21.88
C GLY A 47 -1.35 -2.61 -20.88
N PHE A 48 -1.30 -3.85 -20.39
CA PHE A 48 -0.17 -4.31 -19.58
C PHE A 48 1.14 -4.23 -20.38
N LEU A 49 1.11 -4.64 -21.65
CA LEU A 49 2.23 -4.57 -22.57
C LEU A 49 2.50 -3.14 -23.09
N ASN A 50 3.71 -2.89 -23.58
CA ASN A 50 4.06 -1.58 -24.15
C ASN A 50 3.41 -1.37 -25.54
N GLY A 51 3.28 -2.42 -26.32
CA GLY A 51 2.60 -2.40 -27.61
C GLY A 51 1.08 -2.29 -27.53
N PRO A 52 0.40 -2.11 -28.65
CA PRO A 52 -1.04 -1.95 -28.75
C PRO A 52 -1.78 -3.29 -28.63
N VAL A 53 -1.51 -4.04 -27.56
CA VAL A 53 -2.07 -5.37 -27.33
C VAL A 53 -2.40 -5.59 -25.84
N CYS A 54 -3.55 -6.19 -25.58
CA CYS A 54 -4.02 -6.60 -24.26
C CYS A 54 -4.26 -8.12 -24.24
N PRO A 55 -3.30 -8.93 -23.78
CA PRO A 55 -3.37 -10.40 -23.82
C PRO A 55 -4.63 -11.01 -23.22
N ILE A 56 -5.13 -10.45 -22.14
CA ILE A 56 -6.31 -10.96 -21.45
C ILE A 56 -7.55 -11.01 -22.36
N TYR A 57 -7.70 -10.04 -23.27
CA TYR A 57 -8.79 -10.03 -24.25
C TYR A 57 -8.60 -11.09 -25.33
N GLY A 58 -7.37 -11.32 -25.76
CA GLY A 58 -7.04 -12.40 -26.70
C GLY A 58 -7.35 -13.78 -26.12
N PHE A 59 -6.87 -14.04 -24.90
CA PHE A 59 -7.20 -15.29 -24.17
C PHE A 59 -8.69 -15.41 -23.91
N GLY A 60 -9.34 -14.34 -23.45
CA GLY A 60 -10.76 -14.31 -23.18
C GLY A 60 -11.58 -14.69 -24.42
N MET A 61 -11.28 -14.09 -25.55
CA MET A 61 -12.02 -14.36 -26.78
C MET A 61 -11.76 -15.77 -27.32
N VAL A 62 -10.54 -16.27 -27.27
CA VAL A 62 -10.24 -17.67 -27.66
C VAL A 62 -11.01 -18.65 -26.78
N ILE A 63 -11.07 -18.44 -25.47
CA ILE A 63 -11.86 -19.27 -24.55
C ILE A 63 -13.35 -19.17 -24.89
N VAL A 64 -13.87 -17.98 -25.12
CA VAL A 64 -15.26 -17.75 -25.52
C VAL A 64 -15.57 -18.50 -26.80
N LEU A 65 -14.71 -18.41 -27.82
CA LEU A 65 -14.90 -19.16 -29.08
C LEU A 65 -14.92 -20.65 -28.87
N PHE A 66 -13.99 -21.20 -28.10
CA PHE A 66 -13.93 -22.65 -27.85
C PHE A 66 -15.15 -23.18 -27.11
N VAL A 67 -15.65 -22.44 -26.13
CA VAL A 67 -16.73 -22.90 -25.26
C VAL A 67 -18.10 -22.55 -25.83
N LEU A 68 -18.26 -21.36 -26.45
CA LEU A 68 -19.58 -20.85 -26.80
C LEU A 68 -19.96 -21.02 -28.29
N THR A 69 -19.03 -21.33 -29.19
CA THR A 69 -19.36 -21.61 -30.59
C THR A 69 -20.42 -22.71 -30.76
N PRO A 70 -20.41 -23.82 -29.99
CA PRO A 70 -21.47 -24.82 -30.09
C PRO A 70 -22.86 -24.27 -29.69
N PHE A 71 -22.91 -23.16 -28.95
CA PHE A 71 -24.15 -22.54 -28.47
C PHE A 71 -24.48 -21.23 -29.19
N GLU A 72 -23.88 -20.95 -30.34
CA GLU A 72 -24.02 -19.68 -31.07
C GLU A 72 -25.46 -19.30 -31.42
N HIS A 73 -26.35 -20.28 -31.56
CA HIS A 73 -27.77 -20.07 -31.85
C HIS A 73 -28.60 -19.68 -30.60
N SER A 74 -28.08 -19.91 -29.40
CA SER A 74 -28.77 -19.59 -28.13
C SER A 74 -28.25 -18.30 -27.55
N THR A 75 -29.00 -17.22 -27.72
CA THR A 75 -28.65 -15.89 -27.13
C THR A 75 -28.50 -15.95 -25.63
N LEU A 76 -29.34 -16.75 -24.92
CA LEU A 76 -29.25 -16.91 -23.46
C LEU A 76 -27.97 -17.64 -23.05
N ALA A 77 -27.60 -18.71 -23.75
CA ALA A 77 -26.36 -19.44 -23.46
C ALA A 77 -25.11 -18.57 -23.72
N LEU A 78 -25.10 -17.80 -24.80
CA LEU A 78 -24.04 -16.83 -25.10
C LEU A 78 -23.94 -15.76 -24.02
N TYR A 79 -25.06 -15.23 -23.53
CA TYR A 79 -25.07 -14.22 -22.48
C TYR A 79 -24.52 -14.77 -21.17
N ILE A 80 -25.07 -15.90 -20.70
CA ILE A 80 -24.63 -16.53 -19.42
C ILE A 80 -23.15 -16.92 -19.50
N GLY A 81 -22.74 -17.58 -20.58
CA GLY A 81 -21.34 -17.94 -20.80
C GLY A 81 -20.43 -16.71 -20.89
N GLY A 82 -20.91 -15.63 -21.51
CA GLY A 82 -20.22 -14.34 -21.58
C GLY A 82 -20.10 -13.61 -20.24
N VAL A 83 -21.01 -13.85 -19.29
CA VAL A 83 -20.88 -13.39 -17.90
C VAL A 83 -19.83 -14.22 -17.17
N ILE A 84 -19.87 -15.54 -17.30
CA ILE A 84 -19.05 -16.45 -16.48
C ILE A 84 -17.59 -16.51 -16.96
N LEU A 85 -17.36 -16.73 -18.26
CA LEU A 85 -16.01 -17.01 -18.78
C LEU A 85 -15.06 -15.82 -18.65
N PRO A 86 -15.41 -14.59 -19.11
CA PRO A 86 -14.54 -13.44 -18.94
C PRO A 86 -14.34 -13.06 -17.47
N SER A 87 -15.38 -13.14 -16.64
CA SER A 87 -15.26 -12.86 -15.20
C SER A 87 -14.32 -13.84 -14.50
N THR A 88 -14.39 -15.14 -14.86
CA THR A 88 -13.46 -16.14 -14.34
C THR A 88 -12.02 -15.83 -14.76
N LEU A 89 -11.83 -15.46 -16.02
CA LEU A 89 -10.50 -15.10 -16.54
C LEU A 89 -9.94 -13.83 -15.85
N GLU A 90 -10.80 -12.84 -15.63
CA GLU A 90 -10.45 -11.60 -14.93
C GLU A 90 -10.06 -11.89 -13.46
N LEU A 91 -10.81 -12.74 -12.77
CA LEU A 91 -10.50 -13.18 -11.41
C LEU A 91 -9.17 -13.92 -11.33
N VAL A 92 -8.97 -14.93 -12.20
CA VAL A 92 -7.74 -15.73 -12.23
C VAL A 92 -6.55 -14.88 -12.66
N GLY A 93 -6.71 -14.05 -13.69
CA GLY A 93 -5.66 -13.15 -14.19
C GLY A 93 -5.24 -12.12 -13.14
N GLY A 94 -6.19 -11.48 -12.47
CA GLY A 94 -5.91 -10.53 -11.40
C GLY A 94 -5.22 -11.17 -10.21
N TRP A 95 -5.67 -12.36 -9.79
CA TRP A 95 -5.02 -13.14 -8.74
C TRP A 95 -3.59 -13.56 -9.13
N ALA A 96 -3.39 -14.02 -10.35
CA ALA A 96 -2.06 -14.43 -10.83
C ALA A 96 -1.08 -13.25 -10.89
N LEU A 97 -1.50 -12.11 -11.41
CA LEU A 97 -0.69 -10.89 -11.42
C LEU A 97 -0.33 -10.42 -10.02
N TYR A 98 -1.28 -10.50 -9.08
CA TYR A 98 -0.99 -10.19 -7.68
C TYR A 98 0.03 -11.15 -7.06
N LYS A 99 -0.08 -12.44 -7.35
CA LYS A 99 0.90 -13.45 -6.88
C LYS A 99 2.31 -13.22 -7.43
N LEU A 100 2.41 -12.74 -8.68
CA LEU A 100 3.70 -12.50 -9.34
C LEU A 100 4.37 -11.17 -8.93
N TYR A 101 3.57 -10.12 -8.76
CA TYR A 101 4.10 -8.75 -8.60
C TYR A 101 3.71 -8.10 -7.28
N HIS A 102 2.95 -8.78 -6.39
CA HIS A 102 2.34 -8.23 -5.16
C HIS A 102 1.57 -6.92 -5.39
N THR A 103 1.11 -6.73 -6.64
CA THR A 103 0.52 -5.49 -7.12
C THR A 103 -0.81 -5.78 -7.79
N ARG A 104 -1.87 -5.05 -7.40
CA ARG A 104 -3.17 -5.05 -8.07
C ARG A 104 -3.20 -3.97 -9.13
N TRP A 105 -3.41 -4.36 -10.38
CA TRP A 105 -3.47 -3.47 -11.52
C TRP A 105 -4.83 -2.77 -11.65
N TRP A 106 -5.90 -3.42 -11.16
CA TRP A 106 -7.23 -2.85 -11.01
C TRP A 106 -7.83 -3.27 -9.68
N ASP A 107 -8.81 -2.51 -9.22
CA ASP A 107 -9.49 -2.79 -7.95
C ASP A 107 -10.94 -2.33 -8.01
N TYR A 108 -11.84 -3.28 -7.80
CA TYR A 108 -13.29 -3.08 -7.73
C TYR A 108 -13.83 -3.18 -6.30
N SER A 109 -13.00 -3.03 -5.29
CA SER A 109 -13.41 -3.14 -3.88
C SER A 109 -14.52 -2.15 -3.53
N ASP A 110 -14.55 -1.00 -4.23
CA ASP A 110 -15.58 0.03 -4.05
C ASP A 110 -16.92 -0.30 -4.73
N LYS A 111 -16.97 -1.37 -5.55
CA LYS A 111 -18.17 -1.76 -6.30
C LYS A 111 -18.98 -2.79 -5.52
N PRO A 112 -20.35 -2.71 -5.59
CA PRO A 112 -21.21 -3.70 -4.95
C PRO A 112 -21.03 -5.08 -5.60
N PHE A 113 -21.22 -6.13 -4.79
CA PHE A 113 -21.07 -7.53 -5.21
C PHE A 113 -19.72 -7.83 -5.88
N ASN A 114 -18.62 -7.23 -5.38
CA ASN A 114 -17.30 -7.60 -5.82
C ASN A 114 -16.81 -8.88 -5.12
N ILE A 115 -15.91 -9.60 -5.79
CA ILE A 115 -15.23 -10.77 -5.24
C ILE A 115 -13.75 -10.42 -5.09
N GLY A 116 -13.34 -10.14 -3.85
CA GLY A 116 -11.97 -9.81 -3.50
C GLY A 116 -11.41 -8.59 -4.24
N GLY A 117 -12.25 -7.71 -4.80
CA GLY A 117 -11.85 -6.57 -5.61
C GLY A 117 -11.35 -6.92 -7.03
N TYR A 118 -11.32 -8.19 -7.41
CA TYR A 118 -10.88 -8.60 -8.74
C TYR A 118 -11.97 -8.50 -9.80
N ILE A 119 -13.21 -8.85 -9.45
CA ILE A 119 -14.40 -8.78 -10.32
C ILE A 119 -15.56 -8.14 -9.56
N CYS A 120 -16.55 -7.60 -10.29
CA CYS A 120 -17.82 -7.15 -9.71
C CYS A 120 -18.98 -7.43 -10.64
N LEU A 121 -20.19 -7.48 -10.08
CA LEU A 121 -21.41 -7.85 -10.81
C LEU A 121 -21.67 -6.93 -12.02
N GLU A 122 -21.46 -5.63 -11.86
CA GLU A 122 -21.67 -4.63 -12.92
C GLU A 122 -20.87 -4.98 -14.18
N PHE A 123 -19.55 -5.17 -14.05
CA PHE A 123 -18.68 -5.51 -15.18
C PHE A 123 -18.90 -6.93 -15.68
N SER A 124 -19.22 -7.89 -14.80
CA SER A 124 -19.57 -9.24 -15.23
C SER A 124 -20.79 -9.27 -16.16
N LEU A 125 -21.83 -8.49 -15.83
CA LEU A 125 -23.03 -8.38 -16.71
C LEU A 125 -22.70 -7.67 -18.03
N LEU A 126 -21.83 -6.66 -18.01
CA LEU A 126 -21.34 -5.99 -19.23
C LEU A 126 -20.54 -6.94 -20.12
N TRP A 127 -19.74 -7.84 -19.54
CA TRP A 127 -19.05 -8.90 -20.30
C TRP A 127 -20.03 -9.80 -21.04
N GLY A 128 -21.17 -10.12 -20.43
CA GLY A 128 -22.23 -10.87 -21.08
C GLY A 128 -22.76 -10.16 -22.34
N VAL A 129 -23.04 -8.85 -22.24
CA VAL A 129 -23.48 -8.04 -23.39
C VAL A 129 -22.35 -7.95 -24.44
N GLY A 130 -21.12 -7.68 -24.00
CA GLY A 130 -19.95 -7.62 -24.89
C GLY A 130 -19.77 -8.92 -25.66
N THR A 131 -19.90 -10.07 -25.00
CA THR A 131 -19.83 -11.40 -25.65
C THR A 131 -20.91 -11.58 -26.72
N LEU A 132 -22.14 -11.14 -26.47
CA LEU A 132 -23.20 -11.20 -27.50
C LEU A 132 -22.82 -10.37 -28.73
N VAL A 133 -22.34 -9.14 -28.54
CA VAL A 133 -21.93 -8.27 -29.64
C VAL A 133 -20.74 -8.89 -30.39
N MET A 134 -19.78 -9.42 -29.65
CA MET A 134 -18.60 -10.07 -30.23
C MET A 134 -18.99 -11.29 -31.07
N MET A 135 -19.77 -12.22 -30.52
CA MET A 135 -20.12 -13.47 -31.21
C MET A 135 -21.07 -13.25 -32.37
N LYS A 136 -22.04 -12.35 -32.25
CA LYS A 136 -23.09 -12.15 -33.28
C LYS A 136 -22.72 -11.17 -34.40
N ALA A 137 -21.89 -10.17 -34.10
CA ALA A 137 -21.58 -9.09 -35.06
C ALA A 137 -20.09 -9.01 -35.39
N ILE A 138 -19.21 -8.97 -34.45
CA ILE A 138 -17.79 -8.68 -34.67
C ILE A 138 -17.03 -9.91 -35.16
N HIS A 139 -17.21 -11.07 -34.49
CA HIS A 139 -16.47 -12.28 -34.82
C HIS A 139 -16.71 -12.78 -36.26
N PRO A 140 -17.94 -12.82 -36.81
CA PRO A 140 -18.16 -13.22 -38.21
C PRO A 140 -17.36 -12.34 -39.19
N THR A 141 -17.30 -11.05 -38.94
CA THR A 141 -16.52 -10.12 -39.76
C THR A 141 -15.02 -10.38 -39.67
N ILE A 142 -14.51 -10.58 -38.43
CA ILE A 142 -13.08 -10.89 -38.18
C ILE A 142 -12.70 -12.23 -38.82
N ALA A 143 -13.56 -13.25 -38.70
CA ALA A 143 -13.33 -14.56 -39.30
C ALA A 143 -13.19 -14.45 -40.83
N GLY A 144 -14.11 -13.73 -41.45
CA GLY A 144 -14.03 -13.48 -42.90
C GLY A 144 -12.77 -12.73 -43.31
N LEU A 145 -12.33 -11.73 -42.52
CA LEU A 145 -11.08 -11.01 -42.82
C LEU A 145 -9.85 -11.90 -42.65
N VAL A 146 -9.81 -12.77 -41.66
CA VAL A 146 -8.68 -13.71 -41.44
C VAL A 146 -8.61 -14.72 -42.59
N GLU A 147 -9.74 -15.16 -43.12
CA GLU A 147 -9.81 -16.09 -44.27
C GLU A 147 -9.41 -15.47 -45.57
N LEU A 148 -9.58 -14.16 -45.75
CA LEU A 148 -9.14 -13.42 -46.93
C LEU A 148 -7.60 -13.33 -47.05
N VAL A 149 -6.87 -13.49 -45.95
CA VAL A 149 -5.41 -13.40 -45.98
C VAL A 149 -4.81 -14.68 -46.53
N PRO A 150 -4.02 -14.64 -47.64
CA PRO A 150 -3.37 -15.82 -48.16
C PRO A 150 -2.54 -16.52 -47.07
N PRO A 151 -2.69 -17.84 -46.85
CA PRO A 151 -2.11 -18.56 -45.73
C PRO A 151 -0.58 -18.37 -45.53
N PHE A 152 0.16 -18.27 -46.64
CA PHE A 152 1.60 -18.05 -46.59
C PHE A 152 1.95 -16.66 -46.06
N ILE A 153 1.27 -15.62 -46.55
CA ILE A 153 1.47 -14.23 -46.07
C ILE A 153 1.05 -14.10 -44.62
N GLY A 154 -0.10 -14.66 -44.28
CA GLY A 154 -0.58 -14.69 -42.90
C GLY A 154 0.38 -15.38 -41.94
N PHE A 155 0.96 -16.50 -42.35
CA PHE A 155 1.97 -17.22 -41.55
C PHE A 155 3.22 -16.37 -41.29
N LEU A 156 3.78 -15.74 -42.33
CA LEU A 156 4.95 -14.85 -42.19
C LEU A 156 4.63 -13.65 -41.28
N LEU A 157 3.48 -13.03 -41.48
CA LEU A 157 3.03 -11.91 -40.66
C LEU A 157 2.87 -12.32 -39.19
N MET A 158 2.26 -13.46 -38.92
CA MET A 158 2.13 -13.98 -37.57
C MET A 158 3.48 -14.29 -36.91
N CYS A 159 4.42 -14.92 -37.64
CA CYS A 159 5.76 -15.15 -37.09
C CYS A 159 6.44 -13.84 -36.70
N PHE A 160 6.33 -12.81 -37.49
CA PHE A 160 6.86 -11.47 -37.18
C PHE A 160 6.15 -10.85 -35.96
N LEU A 161 4.82 -10.81 -35.99
CA LEU A 161 4.03 -10.21 -34.89
C LEU A 161 4.23 -10.94 -33.54
N TYR A 162 4.29 -12.27 -33.58
CA TYR A 162 4.57 -13.04 -32.34
C TYR A 162 6.00 -12.86 -31.83
N ALA A 163 6.99 -12.66 -32.72
CA ALA A 163 8.36 -12.32 -32.29
C ALA A 163 8.39 -10.95 -31.58
N VAL A 164 7.73 -9.93 -32.15
CA VAL A 164 7.57 -8.61 -31.51
C VAL A 164 6.80 -8.71 -30.22
N TYR A 165 5.71 -9.47 -30.19
CA TYR A 165 4.90 -9.71 -29.00
C TYR A 165 5.72 -10.38 -27.89
N ALA A 166 6.51 -11.42 -28.21
CA ALA A 166 7.36 -12.09 -27.21
C ALA A 166 8.43 -11.15 -26.65
N ALA A 167 9.06 -10.33 -27.49
CA ALA A 167 10.00 -9.33 -27.03
C ALA A 167 9.34 -8.31 -26.07
N ASP A 168 8.14 -7.83 -26.42
CA ASP A 168 7.40 -6.88 -25.55
C ASP A 168 6.99 -7.53 -24.22
N VAL A 169 6.57 -8.80 -24.21
CA VAL A 169 6.28 -9.54 -22.97
C VAL A 169 7.49 -9.57 -22.05
N VAL A 170 8.67 -9.89 -22.58
CA VAL A 170 9.92 -9.93 -21.79
C VAL A 170 10.25 -8.56 -21.23
N VAL A 171 10.27 -7.52 -22.07
CA VAL A 171 10.57 -6.14 -21.64
C VAL A 171 9.58 -5.66 -20.58
N THR A 172 8.29 -5.93 -20.79
CA THR A 172 7.23 -5.55 -19.84
C THR A 172 7.35 -6.31 -18.52
N ALA A 173 7.61 -7.62 -18.57
CA ALA A 173 7.76 -8.43 -17.37
C ALA A 173 8.95 -7.95 -16.49
N VAL A 174 10.07 -7.60 -17.12
CA VAL A 174 11.23 -7.01 -16.43
C VAL A 174 10.83 -5.66 -15.80
N ALA A 175 10.19 -4.77 -16.56
CA ALA A 175 9.75 -3.47 -16.06
C ALA A 175 8.75 -3.57 -14.91
N ALA A 176 7.81 -4.53 -14.98
CA ALA A 176 6.83 -4.80 -13.92
C ALA A 176 7.49 -5.36 -12.65
N SER A 177 8.46 -6.28 -12.82
CA SER A 177 9.23 -6.83 -11.69
C SER A 177 10.08 -5.75 -11.00
N ASP A 178 10.70 -4.87 -11.77
CA ASP A 178 11.47 -3.75 -11.22
C ASP A 178 10.58 -2.74 -10.52
N LEU A 179 9.39 -2.46 -11.07
CA LEU A 179 8.41 -1.58 -10.42
C LEU A 179 7.94 -2.18 -9.09
N ALA A 180 7.63 -3.47 -9.06
CA ALA A 180 7.24 -4.17 -7.84
C ALA A 180 8.32 -4.06 -6.76
N ARG A 181 9.60 -4.30 -7.10
CA ARG A 181 10.73 -4.15 -6.17
C ARG A 181 10.90 -2.73 -5.63
N GLU A 182 10.69 -1.71 -6.48
CA GLU A 182 10.74 -0.32 -6.03
C GLU A 182 9.60 0.02 -5.07
N LEU A 183 8.39 -0.51 -5.32
CA LEU A 183 7.25 -0.33 -4.44
C LEU A 183 7.42 -1.08 -3.11
N ASP A 184 7.96 -2.31 -3.12
CA ASP A 184 8.36 -3.06 -1.92
C ASP A 184 9.37 -2.26 -1.08
N ALA A 185 10.37 -1.67 -1.73
CA ALA A 185 11.38 -0.86 -1.04
C ALA A 185 10.76 0.40 -0.40
N LEU A 186 9.80 1.06 -1.07
CA LEU A 186 9.06 2.19 -0.52
C LEU A 186 8.19 1.78 0.68
N GLU A 187 7.49 0.65 0.62
CA GLU A 187 6.68 0.12 1.73
C GLU A 187 7.56 -0.18 2.95
N ASN A 188 8.70 -0.85 2.74
CA ASN A 188 9.65 -1.18 3.81
C ASN A 188 10.24 0.07 4.49
N VAL A 189 10.60 1.10 3.71
CA VAL A 189 11.09 2.36 4.26
C VAL A 189 10.00 3.07 5.02
N ALA A 190 8.78 3.14 4.49
CA ALA A 190 7.64 3.76 5.17
C ALA A 190 7.33 3.05 6.51
N ASP A 191 7.33 1.73 6.54
CA ASP A 191 7.10 0.96 7.76
C ASP A 191 8.23 1.15 8.79
N SER A 192 9.49 1.27 8.33
CA SER A 192 10.63 1.57 9.20
C SER A 192 10.53 2.96 9.83
N ILE A 193 10.11 3.97 9.06
CA ILE A 193 9.88 5.33 9.56
C ILE A 193 8.78 5.32 10.63
N HIS A 194 7.66 4.64 10.39
CA HIS A 194 6.60 4.53 11.39
C HIS A 194 7.07 3.84 12.67
N ALA A 195 7.86 2.75 12.57
CA ALA A 195 8.40 2.06 13.73
C ALA A 195 9.33 2.96 14.57
N VAL A 196 10.16 3.78 13.92
CA VAL A 196 11.02 4.77 14.59
C VAL A 196 10.18 5.86 15.26
N SER A 197 9.15 6.38 14.59
CA SER A 197 8.24 7.39 15.15
C SER A 197 7.47 6.87 16.37
N ASP A 198 6.99 5.62 16.31
CA ASP A 198 6.30 4.97 17.44
C ASP A 198 7.24 4.79 18.64
N ALA A 199 8.49 4.34 18.41
CA ALA A 199 9.50 4.22 19.44
C ALA A 199 9.86 5.58 20.09
N MET A 200 10.01 6.65 19.28
CA MET A 200 10.22 8.02 19.77
C MET A 200 9.04 8.48 20.64
N THR A 201 7.81 8.22 20.20
CA THR A 201 6.59 8.60 20.93
C THR A 201 6.50 7.86 22.27
N GLU A 202 6.86 6.58 22.33
CA GLU A 202 6.88 5.78 23.57
C GLU A 202 7.90 6.34 24.56
N ILE A 203 9.13 6.64 24.12
CA ILE A 203 10.19 7.20 24.98
C ILE A 203 9.80 8.56 25.51
N LEU A 204 9.26 9.45 24.67
CA LEU A 204 8.82 10.79 25.08
C LEU A 204 7.58 10.72 26.00
N GLY A 205 6.62 9.86 25.68
CA GLY A 205 5.40 9.68 26.47
C GLY A 205 5.66 9.19 27.88
N THR A 206 6.51 8.17 28.05
CA THR A 206 6.89 7.65 29.37
C THR A 206 7.61 8.70 30.20
N THR A 207 8.51 9.50 29.59
CA THR A 207 9.23 10.57 30.29
C THR A 207 8.30 11.70 30.74
N ALA A 208 7.31 12.07 29.95
CA ALA A 208 6.34 13.11 30.28
C ALA A 208 5.40 12.65 31.41
N MET A 209 4.90 11.41 31.36
CA MET A 209 4.04 10.84 32.41
C MET A 209 4.74 10.70 33.75
N GLU A 210 6.02 10.26 33.80
CA GLU A 210 6.82 10.18 35.00
C GLU A 210 7.06 11.56 35.66
N ALA A 211 7.25 12.59 34.83
CA ALA A 211 7.43 13.97 35.31
C ALA A 211 6.12 14.54 35.88
N ASP A 212 4.98 14.28 35.30
CA ASP A 212 3.68 14.79 35.71
C ASP A 212 3.23 14.10 37.05
N GLN A 213 3.43 12.79 37.17
CA GLN A 213 3.15 12.03 38.36
C GLN A 213 3.97 12.57 39.57
N LYS A 214 5.25 12.84 39.41
CA LYS A 214 6.10 13.41 40.47
C LYS A 214 5.69 14.80 40.90
N LEU A 215 5.21 15.62 39.97
CA LEU A 215 4.69 16.97 40.24
C LEU A 215 3.38 16.91 41.05
N ASP A 216 2.49 16.00 40.72
CA ASP A 216 1.21 15.85 41.42
C ASP A 216 1.37 15.25 42.82
N GLU A 217 2.25 14.27 43.00
CA GLU A 217 2.59 13.75 44.34
C GLU A 217 3.16 14.83 45.25
N ASN A 218 4.09 15.66 44.76
CA ASN A 218 4.65 16.75 45.55
C ASN A 218 3.60 17.83 45.88
N ARG A 219 2.69 18.15 44.98
CA ARG A 219 1.57 19.09 45.24
C ARG A 219 0.61 18.54 46.29
N LEU A 220 0.31 17.25 46.28
CA LEU A 220 -0.58 16.61 47.23
C LEU A 220 0.03 16.62 48.63
N GLN A 221 1.31 16.24 48.75
CA GLN A 221 2.03 16.26 50.03
C GLN A 221 2.10 17.66 50.64
N PHE A 222 2.34 18.71 49.80
CA PHE A 222 2.35 20.08 50.31
C PHE A 222 0.97 20.56 50.78
N LYS A 223 -0.13 20.15 50.09
CA LYS A 223 -1.49 20.47 50.52
C LYS A 223 -1.88 19.78 51.82
N LEU A 224 -1.49 18.51 52.04
CA LEU A 224 -1.72 17.76 53.27
C LEU A 224 -0.98 18.37 54.42
N ALA A 225 0.31 18.69 54.30
CA ALA A 225 1.10 19.34 55.33
C ALA A 225 0.55 20.73 55.76
N ALA A 226 0.06 21.50 54.77
CA ALA A 226 -0.57 22.81 55.03
C ALA A 226 -1.93 22.68 55.75
N ALA A 227 -2.72 21.65 55.44
CA ALA A 227 -3.98 21.37 56.17
C ALA A 227 -3.76 20.93 57.60
N GLU A 228 -2.84 20.00 57.82
CA GLU A 228 -2.44 19.56 59.16
C GLU A 228 -1.93 20.71 60.05
N ALA A 229 -1.12 21.61 59.47
CA ALA A 229 -0.63 22.80 60.18
C ALA A 229 -1.78 23.80 60.53
N ARG A 230 -2.82 23.93 59.73
CA ARG A 230 -4.00 24.76 59.97
C ARG A 230 -4.89 24.17 61.11
N ASP A 231 -5.13 22.87 61.04
CA ASP A 231 -5.97 22.19 62.04
C ASP A 231 -5.29 22.17 63.40
N ALA A 232 -3.97 21.99 63.49
CA ALA A 232 -3.19 22.11 64.70
C ALA A 232 -3.20 23.53 65.31
N ALA A 233 -3.22 24.57 64.45
CA ALA A 233 -3.28 25.97 64.91
C ALA A 233 -4.68 26.39 65.40
N ALA A 234 -5.74 25.76 64.91
CA ALA A 234 -7.12 26.09 65.29
C ALA A 234 -7.57 25.55 66.66
N GLN A 235 -6.83 24.59 67.20
CA GLN A 235 -7.21 23.90 68.47
C GLN A 235 -6.54 24.44 69.75
N LEU A 236 -5.71 25.48 69.68
CA LEU A 236 -4.95 26.00 70.78
C LEU A 236 -5.43 27.36 71.32
N SER A 237 -5.61 27.52 72.60
CA SER A 237 -5.86 28.82 73.27
C SER A 237 -4.59 29.71 73.12
N PRO A 238 -4.69 31.07 73.22
CA PRO A 238 -3.55 31.98 73.01
C PRO A 238 -2.36 31.76 73.97
N LYS A 239 -2.62 31.28 75.20
CA LYS A 239 -1.58 30.95 76.21
C LYS A 239 -0.90 29.61 75.90
N GLU A 240 -1.65 28.64 75.48
CA GLU A 240 -1.15 27.32 75.05
C GLU A 240 -0.38 27.36 73.71
N ALA A 241 -0.83 28.22 72.86
CA ALA A 241 -0.14 28.47 71.61
C ALA A 241 1.25 29.06 71.80
N ALA A 242 1.44 29.97 72.75
CA ALA A 242 2.75 30.54 73.07
C ALA A 242 3.70 29.54 73.72
N ALA A 243 3.18 28.64 74.61
CA ALA A 243 3.94 27.55 75.20
C ALA A 243 4.29 26.44 74.23
N ALA A 244 3.33 26.10 73.29
CA ALA A 244 3.55 25.15 72.21
C ALA A 244 4.51 25.64 71.15
N MET A 245 4.50 26.95 70.88
CA MET A 245 5.52 27.56 70.02
C MET A 245 6.93 27.48 70.54
N ARG A 246 7.12 27.69 71.88
CA ARG A 246 8.44 27.55 72.46
C ARG A 246 8.91 26.10 72.47
N ARG A 247 8.05 25.14 72.79
CA ARG A 247 8.36 23.70 72.67
C ARG A 247 8.67 23.28 71.26
N LYS A 248 7.84 23.70 70.31
CA LYS A 248 8.08 23.43 68.89
C LYS A 248 9.37 24.10 68.35
N ALA A 249 9.74 25.28 68.88
CA ALA A 249 10.98 25.91 68.52
C ALA A 249 12.20 25.14 69.00
N ASP A 250 12.12 24.57 70.20
CA ASP A 250 13.19 23.74 70.75
C ASP A 250 13.23 22.35 70.08
N GLU A 251 12.07 21.74 69.81
CA GLU A 251 11.96 20.51 69.02
C GLU A 251 12.43 20.70 67.58
N ALA A 252 12.09 21.85 66.93
CA ALA A 252 12.56 22.21 65.63
C ALA A 252 14.08 22.43 65.58
N ARG A 253 14.69 22.99 66.64
CA ARG A 253 16.15 23.10 66.75
C ARG A 253 16.84 21.76 66.87
N GLU A 254 16.25 20.84 67.70
CA GLU A 254 16.74 19.47 67.77
C GLU A 254 16.51 18.66 66.52
N ALA A 255 15.35 18.80 65.87
CA ALA A 255 15.03 18.18 64.57
C ALA A 255 15.93 18.75 63.47
N ALA A 256 16.23 20.05 63.46
CA ALA A 256 17.17 20.65 62.52
C ALA A 256 18.60 20.14 62.73
N ARG A 257 19.03 19.86 63.96
CA ARG A 257 20.32 19.20 64.22
C ARG A 257 20.35 17.77 63.70
N ARG A 258 19.30 16.98 63.98
CA ARG A 258 19.16 15.60 63.47
C ARG A 258 18.99 15.59 61.97
N ALA A 259 18.21 16.51 61.36
CA ALA A 259 18.06 16.66 59.93
C ALA A 259 19.37 17.06 59.25
N SER A 260 20.23 17.88 59.88
CA SER A 260 21.57 18.21 59.35
C SER A 260 22.51 17.00 59.32
N GLU A 261 22.36 16.10 60.26
CA GLU A 261 23.14 14.86 60.34
C GLU A 261 22.61 13.80 59.37
N ILE A 262 21.28 13.65 59.26
CA ILE A 262 20.60 12.82 58.27
C ILE A 262 20.80 13.39 56.87
N SER A 263 20.77 14.70 56.68
CA SER A 263 21.03 15.37 55.38
C SER A 263 22.47 15.15 54.89
N ARG A 264 23.46 15.03 55.80
CA ARG A 264 24.82 14.64 55.40
C ARG A 264 24.93 13.19 54.93
N LEU A 265 24.14 12.27 55.54
CA LEU A 265 24.10 10.87 55.13
C LEU A 265 23.26 10.69 53.84
N ASN A 266 22.13 11.40 53.74
CA ASN A 266 21.26 11.34 52.56
C ASN A 266 21.81 12.15 51.39
N ALA A 267 22.70 13.15 51.60
CA ALA A 267 23.35 13.86 50.51
C ALA A 267 24.23 12.95 49.64
N ALA A 268 24.84 11.93 50.24
CA ALA A 268 25.61 10.94 49.51
C ALA A 268 24.70 9.96 48.74
N GLU A 269 23.55 9.60 49.31
CA GLU A 269 22.55 8.76 48.60
C GLU A 269 21.76 9.56 47.59
N ALA A 270 21.37 10.81 47.87
CA ALA A 270 20.76 11.71 46.89
C ALA A 270 21.69 12.02 45.74
N ALA A 271 23.00 12.20 46.01
CA ALA A 271 23.98 12.35 44.92
C ALA A 271 24.15 11.09 44.08
N LYS A 272 24.02 9.90 44.67
CA LYS A 272 23.97 8.64 43.93
C LYS A 272 22.69 8.52 43.09
N ALA A 273 21.53 8.85 43.68
CA ALA A 273 20.24 8.82 42.99
C ALA A 273 20.18 9.84 41.85
N VAL A 274 20.71 11.06 42.05
CA VAL A 274 20.82 12.08 41.00
C VAL A 274 21.79 11.63 39.90
N LYS A 275 22.92 10.99 40.24
CA LYS A 275 23.82 10.40 39.23
C LYS A 275 23.15 9.26 38.45
N LEU A 276 22.35 8.42 39.08
CA LEU A 276 21.63 7.33 38.45
C LEU A 276 20.51 7.87 37.52
N ALA A 277 19.77 8.88 38.02
CA ALA A 277 18.75 9.56 37.22
C ALA A 277 19.35 10.34 36.04
N ALA A 278 20.51 11.00 36.25
CA ALA A 278 21.22 11.68 35.16
C ALA A 278 21.78 10.69 34.13
N LYS A 279 22.21 9.50 34.53
CA LYS A 279 22.65 8.45 33.62
C LYS A 279 21.48 7.89 32.79
N GLY A 280 20.35 7.65 33.43
CA GLY A 280 19.14 7.18 32.76
C GLY A 280 18.61 8.20 31.73
N THR A 281 18.64 9.51 32.08
CA THR A 281 18.29 10.57 31.13
C THR A 281 19.31 10.73 30.01
N ALA A 282 20.60 10.57 30.28
CA ALA A 282 21.63 10.62 29.23
C ALA A 282 21.54 9.42 28.27
N GLU A 283 21.25 8.22 28.77
CA GLU A 283 21.03 7.03 27.93
C GLU A 283 19.79 7.20 27.06
N ARG A 284 18.65 7.66 27.60
CA ARG A 284 17.42 7.96 26.86
C ARG A 284 17.63 9.08 25.83
N THR A 285 18.39 10.11 26.15
CA THR A 285 18.71 11.19 25.21
C THR A 285 19.58 10.67 24.05
N ALA A 286 20.55 9.80 24.34
CA ALA A 286 21.39 9.18 23.32
C ALA A 286 20.56 8.25 22.41
N GLU A 287 19.62 7.52 22.97
CA GLU A 287 18.70 6.65 22.23
C GLU A 287 17.76 7.45 21.31
N LEU A 288 17.19 8.55 21.80
CA LEU A 288 16.39 9.48 20.99
C LEU A 288 17.20 10.09 19.83
N LEU A 289 18.43 10.52 20.09
CA LEU A 289 19.31 11.06 19.03
C LEU A 289 19.63 10.00 17.95
N GLN A 290 19.83 8.74 18.35
CA GLN A 290 20.05 7.67 17.39
C GLN A 290 18.80 7.40 16.55
N LEU A 291 17.60 7.41 17.16
CA LEU A 291 16.34 7.23 16.44
C LEU A 291 16.06 8.39 15.48
N GLU A 292 16.37 9.62 15.91
CA GLU A 292 16.24 10.82 15.06
C GLU A 292 17.17 10.75 13.83
N GLN A 293 18.43 10.36 14.02
CA GLN A 293 19.38 10.16 12.92
C GLN A 293 18.90 9.07 11.96
N LEU A 294 18.37 7.95 12.48
CA LEU A 294 17.84 6.88 11.65
C LEU A 294 16.60 7.33 10.87
N ALA A 295 15.70 8.10 11.49
CA ALA A 295 14.54 8.65 10.83
C ALA A 295 14.94 9.60 9.68
N GLU A 296 15.94 10.47 9.89
CA GLU A 296 16.46 11.36 8.87
C GLU A 296 17.09 10.59 7.69
N GLU A 297 17.89 9.55 7.97
CA GLU A 297 18.46 8.68 6.94
C GLU A 297 17.38 7.97 6.11
N LEU A 298 16.35 7.44 6.77
CA LEU A 298 15.22 6.79 6.12
C LEU A 298 14.40 7.78 5.27
N ALA A 299 14.22 9.02 5.74
CA ALA A 299 13.55 10.08 5.00
C ALA A 299 14.30 10.44 3.71
N VAL A 300 15.62 10.60 3.77
CA VAL A 300 16.47 10.84 2.59
C VAL A 300 16.36 9.68 1.60
N ARG A 301 16.46 8.44 2.08
CA ARG A 301 16.35 7.25 1.23
C ARG A 301 14.96 7.13 0.58
N SER A 302 13.91 7.51 1.31
CA SER A 302 12.55 7.51 0.77
C SER A 302 12.39 8.50 -0.39
N GLU A 303 13.00 9.69 -0.28
CA GLU A 303 12.94 10.72 -1.32
C GLU A 303 13.72 10.28 -2.57
N GLU A 304 14.87 9.65 -2.41
CA GLU A 304 15.62 9.07 -3.53
C GLU A 304 14.81 8.01 -4.28
N LEU A 305 14.13 7.11 -3.56
CA LEU A 305 13.27 6.09 -4.16
C LEU A 305 12.07 6.71 -4.89
N ARG A 306 11.46 7.76 -4.30
CA ARG A 306 10.38 8.53 -4.96
C ARG A 306 10.86 9.16 -6.26
N GLU A 307 12.03 9.81 -6.25
CA GLU A 307 12.58 10.42 -7.45
C GLU A 307 12.88 9.40 -8.53
N ARG A 308 13.43 8.24 -8.17
CA ARG A 308 13.65 7.12 -9.12
C ARG A 308 12.33 6.68 -9.75
N THR A 309 11.29 6.46 -8.95
CA THR A 309 9.96 6.06 -9.43
C THR A 309 9.31 7.15 -10.32
N ARG A 310 9.64 8.42 -10.11
CA ARG A 310 9.11 9.57 -10.84
C ARG A 310 9.83 9.82 -12.17
N ARG A 311 11.13 9.55 -12.24
CA ARG A 311 12.00 9.84 -13.43
C ARG A 311 11.92 8.77 -14.52
N THR A 312 11.13 7.72 -14.35
CA THR A 312 10.99 6.67 -15.36
C THR A 312 10.37 7.21 -16.66
N ALA A 313 11.01 6.85 -17.79
CA ALA A 313 10.64 7.24 -19.15
C ALA A 313 9.21 6.83 -19.54
N HIS A 314 8.73 7.27 -20.71
CA HIS A 314 7.40 6.91 -21.24
C HIS A 314 7.17 5.41 -21.41
N PHE A 315 8.22 4.64 -21.68
CA PHE A 315 8.21 3.18 -21.71
C PHE A 315 8.54 2.59 -20.34
N GLY A 316 7.96 1.43 -20.02
CA GLY A 316 8.22 0.71 -18.76
C GLY A 316 7.48 1.28 -17.55
N LYS A 317 8.16 1.40 -16.41
CA LYS A 317 7.59 1.71 -15.09
C LYS A 317 6.71 2.97 -15.07
N GLY A 318 7.19 4.08 -15.63
CA GLY A 318 6.44 5.34 -15.64
C GLY A 318 5.17 5.29 -16.49
N ARG A 319 5.16 4.48 -17.56
CA ARG A 319 3.96 4.19 -18.33
C ARG A 319 2.94 3.42 -17.48
N MET A 320 3.38 2.38 -16.76
CA MET A 320 2.51 1.57 -15.90
C MET A 320 1.86 2.42 -14.80
N LEU A 321 2.61 3.28 -14.13
CA LEU A 321 2.07 4.17 -13.11
C LEU A 321 1.02 5.17 -13.64
N ARG A 322 1.16 5.61 -14.90
CA ARG A 322 0.15 6.47 -15.55
C ARG A 322 -1.06 5.68 -16.02
N ALA A 323 -0.83 4.47 -16.53
CA ALA A 323 -1.90 3.60 -17.02
C ALA A 323 -2.82 3.12 -15.89
N TYR A 324 -2.28 2.93 -14.69
CA TYR A 324 -2.97 2.36 -13.54
C TYR A 324 -2.91 3.29 -12.32
N PRO A 325 -3.64 4.42 -12.30
CA PRO A 325 -3.59 5.41 -11.22
C PRO A 325 -4.11 4.86 -9.87
N ARG A 326 -4.94 3.80 -9.90
CA ARG A 326 -5.47 3.11 -8.71
C ARG A 326 -4.73 1.81 -8.37
N LEU A 327 -3.50 1.66 -8.86
CA LEU A 327 -2.65 0.52 -8.56
C LEU A 327 -2.44 0.42 -7.04
N ARG A 328 -2.67 -0.77 -6.48
CA ARG A 328 -2.42 -1.08 -5.07
C ARG A 328 -1.27 -2.07 -4.95
N HIS A 329 -0.40 -1.87 -3.96
CA HIS A 329 0.80 -2.67 -3.78
C HIS A 329 0.95 -3.17 -2.34
N GLY A 330 1.71 -4.27 -2.18
CA GLY A 330 2.10 -4.86 -0.92
C GLY A 330 1.00 -5.66 -0.21
N THR A 331 1.34 -6.13 0.97
CA THR A 331 0.44 -6.91 1.83
C THR A 331 -0.72 -6.07 2.38
N LYS A 332 -0.48 -4.77 2.59
CA LYS A 332 -1.45 -3.80 3.09
C LYS A 332 -2.34 -3.21 1.99
N GLN A 333 -2.11 -3.60 0.72
CA GLN A 333 -2.87 -3.12 -0.43
C GLN A 333 -2.92 -1.58 -0.54
N LEU A 334 -1.79 -0.94 -0.27
CA LEU A 334 -1.66 0.51 -0.30
C LEU A 334 -1.61 1.05 -1.73
N THR A 335 -2.30 2.14 -1.98
CA THR A 335 -2.15 2.90 -3.21
C THR A 335 -0.80 3.64 -3.21
N LEU A 336 -0.32 4.01 -4.39
CA LEU A 336 0.91 4.80 -4.50
C LEU A 336 0.82 6.13 -3.74
N ASP A 337 -0.37 6.74 -3.70
CA ASP A 337 -0.59 7.99 -2.98
C ASP A 337 -0.62 7.78 -1.46
N GLU A 338 -1.21 6.68 -0.97
CA GLU A 338 -1.15 6.30 0.44
C GLU A 338 0.28 5.99 0.90
N LEU A 339 1.07 5.30 0.06
CA LEU A 339 2.51 5.09 0.32
C LEU A 339 3.27 6.41 0.40
N ARG A 340 2.99 7.36 -0.52
CA ARG A 340 3.58 8.70 -0.49
C ARG A 340 3.14 9.52 0.73
N GLU A 341 1.89 9.43 1.14
CA GLU A 341 1.38 10.11 2.35
C GLU A 341 2.03 9.57 3.62
N ARG A 342 2.17 8.26 3.77
CA ARG A 342 2.89 7.65 4.90
C ARG A 342 4.32 8.18 5.02
N LEU A 343 4.99 8.39 3.89
CA LEU A 343 6.34 8.94 3.85
C LEU A 343 6.41 10.45 4.13
N LYS A 344 5.27 11.19 4.11
CA LYS A 344 5.21 12.65 4.38
C LYS A 344 4.87 12.97 5.84
N TYR A 345 4.41 12.02 6.63
CA TYR A 345 3.84 12.27 7.95
C TYR A 345 4.81 12.96 8.92
N GLU A 346 6.11 12.83 8.71
CA GLU A 346 7.15 13.37 9.60
C GLU A 346 7.47 14.86 9.40
N HIS A 347 7.23 15.45 8.24
CA HIS A 347 7.53 16.89 8.05
C HIS A 347 6.58 17.84 8.78
N LYS A 348 5.45 17.34 9.32
CA LYS A 348 4.45 18.17 10.00
C LYS A 348 4.55 18.18 11.54
N HIS A 349 5.32 17.30 12.12
CA HIS A 349 5.48 17.20 13.59
C HIS A 349 6.89 17.51 14.08
N SER A 350 7.82 17.84 13.18
CA SER A 350 9.19 18.28 13.50
C SER A 350 9.45 19.77 13.21
N ALA A 351 8.39 20.57 13.02
CA ALA A 351 8.49 22.03 12.88
C ALA A 351 7.85 22.76 14.08
#